data_8a83ae71c2a30b01c7d52200afc3d37b
#
_entry.id   8a83ae71c2a30b01c7d52200afc3d37b
#
_cell.length_a   1.000
_cell.length_b   1.000
_cell.length_c   1.000
_cell.angle_alpha   90.00
_cell.angle_beta   90.00
_cell.angle_gamma   90.00
#
_symmetry.space_group_name_H-M   'P 1'
#
loop_
_entity.id
_entity.type
_entity.pdbx_description
1 polymer ?
#
loop_
_entity_poly.entity_id
_entity_poly.type
_entity_poly.pdbx_seq_one_letter_code
_entity_poly.pdbx_strand_id
1 'polypeptide(L)'
;MKKRNIICLSIALLAAFIAGCKREAASTQQAFDTIPMLVHRIQQCSRLYTMAYQVHKIVTHNDQKTIKGSLFNADININLPFSKRKVAIPMDATIKAYINFEGFNEDNIERHGKRITIKLPNPHLVITSTEIDHKSVREYVSFMRADFTDAELAHFEQQGRQQILQDLAKSDILEYARISATRTLVPMLQQLGYEEKDITITFSNNLQPKDIPQLIDKTNEHGR
;
A
#
# COMPACT_ATOMS: atom_id res chain seq x y z
N MET A 1 72.10 50.84 -24.10
CA MET A 1 71.96 49.57 -23.28
C MET A 1 70.92 49.68 -22.18
N LYS A 2 70.67 50.80 -21.52
CA LYS A 2 69.69 50.92 -20.42
C LYS A 2 68.26 50.72 -20.81
N LYS A 3 67.78 51.11 -22.00
CA LYS A 3 66.39 50.96 -22.43
C LYS A 3 65.96 49.49 -22.68
N ARG A 4 66.93 48.67 -23.15
CA ARG A 4 66.65 47.23 -23.44
C ARG A 4 66.49 46.43 -22.16
N ASN A 5 67.16 46.76 -21.08
CA ASN A 5 67.06 46.11 -19.80
C ASN A 5 65.72 46.45 -19.07
N ILE A 6 65.21 47.69 -19.30
CA ILE A 6 63.92 48.12 -18.73
C ILE A 6 62.73 47.34 -19.39
N ILE A 7 62.81 47.12 -20.71
CA ILE A 7 61.78 46.34 -21.45
C ILE A 7 61.78 44.88 -21.04
N CYS A 8 62.98 44.29 -20.85
CA CYS A 8 63.04 42.89 -20.35
C CYS A 8 62.52 42.77 -18.93
N LEU A 9 62.74 43.76 -18.06
CA LEU A 9 62.21 43.74 -16.68
C LEU A 9 60.69 43.89 -16.65
N SER A 10 60.10 44.72 -17.52
CA SER A 10 58.62 44.86 -17.61
C SER A 10 57.93 43.63 -18.14
N ILE A 11 58.53 42.91 -19.11
CA ILE A 11 58.02 41.66 -19.64
C ILE A 11 58.08 40.54 -18.59
N ALA A 12 59.12 40.42 -17.80
CA ALA A 12 59.28 39.49 -16.71
C ALA A 12 58.28 39.75 -15.59
N LEU A 13 57.97 41.01 -15.28
CA LEU A 13 56.95 41.36 -14.29
C LEU A 13 55.52 41.02 -14.76
N LEU A 14 55.27 41.22 -16.06
CA LEU A 14 53.93 40.84 -16.64
C LEU A 14 53.75 39.35 -16.71
N ALA A 15 54.82 38.58 -16.98
CA ALA A 15 54.78 37.13 -16.99
C ALA A 15 54.51 36.50 -15.58
N ALA A 16 54.99 37.16 -14.52
CA ALA A 16 54.73 36.72 -13.13
C ALA A 16 53.31 36.97 -12.71
N PHE A 17 52.59 37.93 -13.28
CA PHE A 17 51.15 38.15 -13.01
C PHE A 17 50.26 37.14 -13.67
N ILE A 18 50.64 36.51 -14.77
CA ILE A 18 49.85 35.50 -15.49
C ILE A 18 50.01 34.11 -14.84
N ALA A 19 51.13 33.84 -14.14
CA ALA A 19 51.34 32.56 -13.44
C ALA A 19 50.57 32.42 -12.09
N GLY A 20 49.99 33.53 -11.59
CA GLY A 20 49.33 33.59 -10.29
C GLY A 20 47.84 33.15 -10.24
N CYS A 21 47.21 32.89 -11.40
CA CYS A 21 45.78 32.55 -11.45
C CYS A 21 45.50 31.10 -11.89
N LYS A 22 46.19 30.11 -11.31
CA LYS A 22 45.69 28.73 -11.26
C LYS A 22 45.50 28.32 -9.81
N ARG A 23 44.68 29.04 -9.11
CA ARG A 23 43.98 28.49 -7.96
C ARG A 23 42.74 27.80 -8.53
N GLU A 24 42.89 26.53 -8.88
CA GLU A 24 41.75 25.63 -8.90
C GLU A 24 41.13 25.72 -7.51
N ALA A 25 40.11 26.54 -7.40
CA ALA A 25 39.14 26.39 -6.36
C ALA A 25 38.55 25.02 -6.62
N ALA A 26 39.13 23.99 -5.98
CA ALA A 26 38.37 22.80 -5.65
C ALA A 26 37.16 23.35 -4.88
N SER A 27 36.08 23.62 -5.60
CA SER A 27 34.77 23.74 -5.02
C SER A 27 34.51 22.36 -4.44
N THR A 28 34.89 22.18 -3.19
CA THR A 28 34.24 21.20 -2.33
C THR A 28 32.77 21.66 -2.34
N GLN A 29 32.04 21.27 -3.38
CA GLN A 29 30.60 21.18 -3.27
C GLN A 29 30.41 20.25 -2.07
N GLN A 30 30.24 20.83 -0.89
CA GLN A 30 29.63 20.13 0.23
C GLN A 30 28.36 19.56 -0.38
N ALA A 31 28.38 18.26 -0.65
CA ALA A 31 27.22 17.55 -1.12
C ALA A 31 26.17 17.82 -0.05
N PHE A 32 25.24 18.72 -0.38
CA PHE A 32 24.15 19.09 0.50
C PHE A 32 23.51 17.77 0.90
N ASP A 33 23.54 17.41 2.17
CA ASP A 33 22.93 16.17 2.62
C ASP A 33 21.42 16.32 2.48
N THR A 34 20.91 15.78 1.41
CA THR A 34 19.47 15.85 1.07
C THR A 34 18.64 14.85 1.86
N ILE A 35 19.28 13.92 2.60
CA ILE A 35 18.59 12.84 3.33
C ILE A 35 17.66 13.40 4.43
N PRO A 36 18.11 14.30 5.34
CA PRO A 36 17.22 14.83 6.36
C PRO A 36 16.00 15.55 5.78
N MET A 37 16.18 16.27 4.68
CA MET A 37 15.10 16.96 3.98
C MET A 37 14.12 15.96 3.34
N LEU A 38 14.63 14.87 2.77
CA LEU A 38 13.84 13.81 2.18
C LEU A 38 13.02 13.10 3.27
N VAL A 39 13.64 12.70 4.38
CA VAL A 39 12.97 12.11 5.54
C VAL A 39 11.86 13.02 6.03
N HIS A 40 12.14 14.30 6.24
CA HIS A 40 11.15 15.27 6.70
C HIS A 40 9.96 15.37 5.73
N ARG A 41 10.19 15.42 4.42
CA ARG A 41 9.12 15.45 3.42
C ARG A 41 8.28 14.17 3.42
N ILE A 42 8.92 13.02 3.56
CA ILE A 42 8.22 11.73 3.65
C ILE A 42 7.38 11.67 4.94
N GLN A 43 7.95 12.08 6.07
CA GLN A 43 7.25 12.10 7.36
C GLN A 43 6.05 13.06 7.40
N GLN A 44 6.09 14.16 6.64
CA GLN A 44 4.93 15.06 6.49
C GLN A 44 3.72 14.35 5.89
N CYS A 45 3.95 13.30 5.10
CA CYS A 45 2.91 12.41 4.61
C CYS A 45 2.80 11.23 5.58
N SER A 46 2.08 11.37 6.71
CA SER A 46 1.95 10.28 7.69
C SER A 46 1.50 8.97 7.06
N ARG A 47 0.64 9.04 6.04
CA ARG A 47 0.16 7.89 5.26
C ARG A 47 0.16 8.22 3.76
N LEU A 48 0.80 7.37 2.97
CA LEU A 48 0.76 7.46 1.52
C LEU A 48 -0.23 6.42 0.99
N TYR A 49 -1.41 6.85 0.57
CA TYR A 49 -2.35 5.99 -0.11
C TYR A 49 -1.84 5.69 -1.52
N THR A 50 -1.62 4.41 -1.80
CA THR A 50 -0.99 3.97 -3.04
C THR A 50 -1.98 3.46 -4.07
N MET A 51 -3.07 2.85 -3.60
CA MET A 51 -4.12 2.34 -4.48
C MET A 51 -5.46 2.19 -3.75
N ALA A 52 -6.54 2.14 -4.53
CA ALA A 52 -7.87 1.71 -4.08
C ALA A 52 -8.29 0.49 -4.92
N TYR A 53 -8.85 -0.51 -4.25
CA TYR A 53 -9.34 -1.74 -4.85
C TYR A 53 -10.81 -1.93 -4.51
N GLN A 54 -11.63 -2.17 -5.54
CA GLN A 54 -13.06 -2.44 -5.36
C GLN A 54 -13.33 -3.94 -5.51
N VAL A 55 -14.07 -4.48 -4.57
CA VAL A 55 -14.49 -5.88 -4.57
C VAL A 55 -16.00 -5.91 -4.66
N HIS A 56 -16.51 -6.62 -5.65
CA HIS A 56 -17.91 -6.99 -5.72
C HIS A 56 -18.06 -8.46 -5.33
N LYS A 57 -18.86 -8.76 -4.32
CA LYS A 57 -19.08 -10.11 -3.81
C LYS A 57 -20.56 -10.39 -3.63
N ILE A 58 -21.00 -11.56 -4.10
CA ILE A 58 -22.35 -12.07 -3.79
C ILE A 58 -22.22 -13.12 -2.70
N VAL A 59 -22.72 -12.79 -1.52
CA VAL A 59 -22.80 -13.72 -0.39
C VAL A 59 -24.05 -14.53 -0.55
N THR A 60 -23.91 -15.86 -0.62
CA THR A 60 -25.05 -16.77 -0.74
C THR A 60 -25.16 -17.66 0.48
N HIS A 61 -26.37 -17.79 1.02
CA HIS A 61 -26.67 -18.74 2.07
C HIS A 61 -27.83 -19.65 1.67
N ASN A 62 -27.65 -20.94 1.92
CA ASN A 62 -28.67 -21.95 1.66
C ASN A 62 -28.99 -22.67 3.00
N ASP A 63 -30.25 -22.71 3.36
CA ASP A 63 -30.73 -23.34 4.59
C ASP A 63 -31.85 -24.32 4.24
N GLN A 64 -31.80 -25.51 4.84
CA GLN A 64 -32.81 -26.52 4.70
C GLN A 64 -33.00 -27.21 6.05
N LYS A 65 -34.26 -27.35 6.52
CA LYS A 65 -34.54 -28.12 7.73
C LYS A 65 -34.37 -29.61 7.47
N THR A 66 -33.67 -30.24 8.41
CA THR A 66 -33.42 -31.69 8.41
C THR A 66 -33.96 -32.26 9.72
N ILE A 67 -34.72 -33.31 9.65
CA ILE A 67 -35.09 -34.10 10.83
C ILE A 67 -33.97 -35.11 11.06
N LYS A 68 -33.37 -35.01 12.23
CA LYS A 68 -32.36 -35.98 12.71
C LYS A 68 -33.01 -36.85 13.76
N GLY A 69 -32.88 -38.16 13.62
CA GLY A 69 -33.37 -39.14 14.58
C GLY A 69 -32.57 -40.43 14.50
N SER A 70 -32.64 -41.27 15.51
CA SER A 70 -32.11 -42.63 15.45
C SER A 70 -33.25 -43.62 15.53
N LEU A 71 -33.27 -44.55 14.60
CA LEU A 71 -34.20 -45.66 14.61
C LEU A 71 -33.39 -46.96 14.52
N PHE A 72 -33.58 -47.88 15.49
CA PHE A 72 -32.86 -49.17 15.55
C PHE A 72 -31.31 -49.03 15.41
N ASN A 73 -30.70 -48.09 16.12
CA ASN A 73 -29.26 -47.79 16.06
C ASN A 73 -28.75 -47.24 14.71
N ALA A 74 -29.64 -46.86 13.81
CA ALA A 74 -29.26 -46.16 12.56
C ALA A 74 -29.61 -44.66 12.66
N ASP A 75 -28.67 -43.80 12.37
CA ASP A 75 -28.89 -42.37 12.29
C ASP A 75 -29.68 -42.02 11.02
N ILE A 76 -30.88 -41.45 11.23
CA ILE A 76 -31.74 -41.02 10.13
C ILE A 76 -31.63 -39.50 9.98
N ASN A 77 -31.26 -39.05 8.77
CA ASN A 77 -31.24 -37.65 8.37
C ASN A 77 -32.21 -37.46 7.20
N ILE A 78 -33.39 -36.91 7.45
CA ILE A 78 -34.40 -36.68 6.41
C ILE A 78 -34.48 -35.16 6.15
N ASN A 79 -34.16 -34.75 4.92
CA ASN A 79 -34.38 -33.38 4.48
C ASN A 79 -35.87 -33.15 4.25
N LEU A 80 -36.46 -32.22 4.96
CA LEU A 80 -37.87 -31.87 4.81
C LEU A 80 -38.10 -31.25 3.42
N PRO A 81 -39.04 -31.80 2.63
CA PRO A 81 -39.46 -31.15 1.39
C PRO A 81 -40.07 -29.78 1.72
N PHE A 82 -39.94 -28.82 0.77
CA PHE A 82 -40.50 -27.47 0.91
C PHE A 82 -40.00 -26.68 2.15
N SER A 83 -38.81 -27.01 2.65
CA SER A 83 -38.20 -26.32 3.79
C SER A 83 -36.97 -25.52 3.44
N LYS A 84 -36.70 -25.30 2.16
CA LYS A 84 -35.51 -24.59 1.69
C LYS A 84 -35.68 -23.07 1.77
N ARG A 85 -34.65 -22.39 2.25
CA ARG A 85 -34.48 -20.96 2.11
C ARG A 85 -33.15 -20.68 1.45
N LYS A 86 -33.09 -19.66 0.61
CA LYS A 86 -31.87 -19.19 -0.01
C LYS A 86 -31.87 -17.68 0.01
N VAL A 87 -30.73 -17.09 0.25
CA VAL A 87 -30.53 -15.67 0.11
C VAL A 87 -29.22 -15.40 -0.67
N ALA A 88 -29.24 -14.37 -1.50
CA ALA A 88 -28.08 -13.84 -2.18
C ALA A 88 -28.00 -12.34 -1.90
N ILE A 89 -26.93 -11.92 -1.27
CA ILE A 89 -26.69 -10.56 -0.83
C ILE A 89 -25.48 -10.02 -1.61
N PRO A 90 -25.70 -9.11 -2.58
CA PRO A 90 -24.60 -8.41 -3.26
C PRO A 90 -23.99 -7.38 -2.32
N MET A 91 -22.67 -7.39 -2.24
CA MET A 91 -21.87 -6.52 -1.39
C MET A 91 -20.74 -5.91 -2.20
N ASP A 92 -20.58 -4.61 -2.07
CA ASP A 92 -19.47 -3.85 -2.61
C ASP A 92 -18.55 -3.39 -1.47
N ALA A 93 -17.26 -3.61 -1.61
CA ALA A 93 -16.29 -3.14 -0.64
C ALA A 93 -15.18 -2.35 -1.33
N THR A 94 -14.79 -1.23 -0.75
CA THR A 94 -13.62 -0.47 -1.17
C THR A 94 -12.51 -0.66 -0.17
N ILE A 95 -11.37 -1.15 -0.66
CA ILE A 95 -10.16 -1.37 0.12
C ILE A 95 -9.11 -0.39 -0.38
N LYS A 96 -8.50 0.36 0.52
CA LYS A 96 -7.35 1.21 0.21
C LYS A 96 -6.08 0.61 0.79
N ALA A 97 -5.01 0.67 0.02
CA ALA A 97 -3.67 0.35 0.50
C ALA A 97 -2.90 1.64 0.75
N TYR A 98 -2.14 1.67 1.84
CA TYR A 98 -1.29 2.81 2.19
C TYR A 98 0.01 2.35 2.84
N ILE A 99 1.06 3.17 2.70
CA ILE A 99 2.30 3.05 3.45
C ILE A 99 2.20 3.97 4.66
N ASN A 100 2.45 3.44 5.86
CA ASN A 100 2.55 4.24 7.08
C ASN A 100 4.00 4.69 7.28
N PHE A 101 4.24 5.98 7.29
CA PHE A 101 5.56 6.55 7.52
C PHE A 101 5.83 6.95 8.97
N GLU A 102 4.96 6.54 9.89
CA GLU A 102 5.20 6.72 11.32
C GLU A 102 6.45 5.98 11.74
N GLY A 103 7.49 6.47 12.11
CA GLY A 103 8.78 5.80 12.42
C GLY A 103 9.73 5.66 11.23
N PHE A 104 9.38 6.17 10.05
CA PHE A 104 10.34 6.31 8.96
C PHE A 104 11.40 7.35 9.35
N ASN A 105 12.68 7.00 9.22
CA ASN A 105 13.79 7.84 9.61
C ASN A 105 14.99 7.70 8.64
N GLU A 106 16.12 8.26 8.96
CA GLU A 106 17.33 8.23 8.14
C GLU A 106 17.87 6.82 7.94
N ASP A 107 17.68 5.89 8.91
CA ASP A 107 18.11 4.50 8.81
C ASP A 107 17.38 3.71 7.71
N ASN A 108 16.27 4.26 7.22
CA ASN A 108 15.53 3.71 6.09
C ASN A 108 16.07 4.15 4.73
N ILE A 109 17.12 4.98 4.71
CA ILE A 109 17.71 5.52 3.51
C ILE A 109 19.21 5.25 3.49
N GLU A 110 19.65 4.50 2.51
CA GLU A 110 21.06 4.24 2.26
C GLU A 110 21.50 4.99 0.99
N ARG A 111 22.59 5.75 1.09
CA ARG A 111 23.17 6.47 -0.03
C ARG A 111 24.60 6.02 -0.31
N HIS A 112 24.83 5.57 -1.54
CA HIS A 112 26.16 5.20 -2.02
C HIS A 112 26.52 6.01 -3.28
N GLY A 113 27.17 7.16 -3.07
CA GLY A 113 27.47 8.11 -4.13
C GLY A 113 26.22 8.71 -4.74
N LYS A 114 25.91 8.37 -6.00
CA LYS A 114 24.69 8.83 -6.69
C LYS A 114 23.50 7.92 -6.46
N ARG A 115 23.74 6.67 -6.03
CA ARG A 115 22.66 5.69 -5.80
C ARG A 115 22.01 5.91 -4.45
N ILE A 116 20.68 5.80 -4.42
CA ILE A 116 19.87 5.86 -3.22
C ILE A 116 19.00 4.59 -3.12
N THR A 117 19.03 3.98 -1.96
CA THR A 117 18.16 2.84 -1.62
C THR A 117 17.23 3.27 -0.49
N ILE A 118 15.93 3.13 -0.69
CA ILE A 118 14.91 3.46 0.30
C ILE A 118 14.20 2.19 0.73
N LYS A 119 14.24 1.89 2.02
CA LYS A 119 13.57 0.76 2.63
C LYS A 119 12.23 1.19 3.21
N LEU A 120 11.16 0.90 2.50
CA LEU A 120 9.80 1.25 2.91
C LEU A 120 9.22 0.25 3.90
N PRO A 121 8.32 0.68 4.80
CA PRO A 121 7.44 -0.21 5.52
C PRO A 121 6.53 -0.99 4.56
N ASN A 122 5.99 -2.11 5.03
CA ASN A 122 5.02 -2.85 4.24
C ASN A 122 3.71 -2.06 4.10
N PRO A 123 2.98 -2.23 2.97
CA PRO A 123 1.68 -1.65 2.83
C PRO A 123 0.70 -2.19 3.86
N HIS A 124 -0.16 -1.32 4.39
CA HIS A 124 -1.34 -1.64 5.17
C HIS A 124 -2.59 -1.58 4.30
N LEU A 125 -3.60 -2.32 4.67
CA LEU A 125 -4.90 -2.32 4.01
C LEU A 125 -5.96 -1.78 4.97
N VAL A 126 -6.86 -0.96 4.48
CA VAL A 126 -8.02 -0.47 5.23
C VAL A 126 -9.27 -0.62 4.37
N ILE A 127 -10.32 -1.20 4.95
CA ILE A 127 -11.63 -1.24 4.31
C ILE A 127 -12.31 0.09 4.62
N THR A 128 -12.47 0.95 3.61
CA THR A 128 -13.03 2.29 3.78
C THR A 128 -14.56 2.32 3.63
N SER A 129 -15.12 1.42 2.84
CA SER A 129 -16.57 1.26 2.74
C SER A 129 -16.93 -0.21 2.52
N THR A 130 -18.10 -0.58 3.03
CA THR A 130 -18.80 -1.82 2.67
C THR A 130 -20.24 -1.44 2.47
N GLU A 131 -20.72 -1.57 1.25
CA GLU A 131 -22.07 -1.22 0.86
C GLU A 131 -22.83 -2.49 0.46
N ILE A 132 -24.09 -2.56 0.82
CA ILE A 132 -24.99 -3.64 0.45
C ILE A 132 -26.06 -3.05 -0.43
N ASP A 133 -26.23 -3.61 -1.60
CA ASP A 133 -27.35 -3.25 -2.44
C ASP A 133 -28.62 -4.01 -1.98
N HIS A 134 -29.29 -3.46 -0.96
CA HIS A 134 -30.51 -4.04 -0.41
C HIS A 134 -31.61 -4.24 -1.46
N LYS A 135 -31.62 -3.47 -2.55
CA LYS A 135 -32.60 -3.62 -3.64
C LYS A 135 -32.32 -4.84 -4.51
N SER A 136 -31.07 -5.28 -4.54
CA SER A 136 -30.64 -6.44 -5.30
C SER A 136 -30.52 -7.70 -4.47
N VAL A 137 -30.84 -7.66 -3.17
CA VAL A 137 -30.96 -8.84 -2.34
C VAL A 137 -32.06 -9.72 -2.93
N ARG A 138 -31.74 -10.99 -3.12
CA ARG A 138 -32.68 -12.00 -3.65
C ARG A 138 -32.89 -13.07 -2.61
N GLU A 139 -34.15 -13.27 -2.23
CA GLU A 139 -34.56 -14.28 -1.29
C GLU A 139 -35.48 -15.29 -1.98
N TYR A 140 -35.30 -16.53 -1.64
CA TYR A 140 -36.23 -17.61 -1.95
C TYR A 140 -36.60 -18.31 -0.66
N VAL A 141 -37.87 -18.25 -0.28
CA VAL A 141 -38.41 -18.87 0.93
C VAL A 141 -39.53 -19.79 0.54
N SER A 142 -39.39 -21.08 0.89
CA SER A 142 -40.44 -22.06 0.65
C SER A 142 -41.60 -21.83 1.63
N PHE A 143 -42.82 -22.14 1.22
CA PHE A 143 -44.07 -21.86 1.94
C PHE A 143 -44.14 -22.42 3.38
N MET A 144 -43.30 -23.42 3.70
CA MET A 144 -43.21 -23.98 5.07
C MET A 144 -42.15 -23.29 5.94
N ARG A 145 -41.65 -22.13 5.52
CA ARG A 145 -40.62 -21.40 6.23
C ARG A 145 -41.00 -19.93 6.41
N ALA A 146 -40.58 -19.35 7.51
CA ALA A 146 -40.61 -17.90 7.70
C ALA A 146 -39.49 -17.23 6.88
N ASP A 147 -39.71 -15.98 6.52
CA ASP A 147 -38.71 -15.13 5.88
C ASP A 147 -37.45 -14.99 6.74
N PHE A 148 -36.37 -14.53 6.13
CA PHE A 148 -35.15 -14.21 6.87
C PHE A 148 -35.40 -13.02 7.79
N THR A 149 -34.92 -13.10 9.01
CA THR A 149 -34.96 -12.00 9.97
C THR A 149 -33.78 -11.03 9.68
N ASP A 150 -33.93 -9.77 10.09
CA ASP A 150 -32.87 -8.78 9.97
C ASP A 150 -31.57 -9.23 10.67
N ALA A 151 -31.70 -9.96 11.80
CA ALA A 151 -30.55 -10.51 12.50
C ALA A 151 -29.84 -11.62 11.71
N GLU A 152 -30.58 -12.46 10.97
CA GLU A 152 -29.98 -13.47 10.07
C GLU A 152 -29.25 -12.77 8.90
N LEU A 153 -29.90 -11.78 8.31
CA LEU A 153 -29.29 -11.00 7.20
C LEU A 153 -28.01 -10.30 7.66
N ALA A 154 -28.03 -9.61 8.80
CA ALA A 154 -26.86 -8.96 9.38
C ALA A 154 -25.70 -9.96 9.67
N HIS A 155 -26.04 -11.19 10.10
CA HIS A 155 -25.06 -12.25 10.29
C HIS A 155 -24.41 -12.68 8.95
N PHE A 156 -25.18 -12.82 7.88
CA PHE A 156 -24.65 -13.15 6.56
C PHE A 156 -23.80 -12.04 5.98
N GLU A 157 -24.16 -10.78 6.23
CA GLU A 157 -23.35 -9.63 5.88
C GLU A 157 -21.99 -9.67 6.58
N GLN A 158 -21.98 -9.96 7.87
CA GLN A 158 -20.74 -10.13 8.62
C GLN A 158 -19.87 -11.27 8.07
N GLN A 159 -20.47 -12.39 7.71
CA GLN A 159 -19.79 -13.50 7.06
C GLN A 159 -19.21 -13.08 5.71
N GLY A 160 -19.95 -12.29 4.94
CA GLY A 160 -19.50 -11.74 3.67
C GLY A 160 -18.26 -10.87 3.82
N ARG A 161 -18.24 -9.96 4.80
CA ARG A 161 -17.05 -9.16 5.11
C ARG A 161 -15.84 -10.03 5.45
N GLN A 162 -16.02 -11.07 6.25
CA GLN A 162 -14.94 -12.00 6.59
C GLN A 162 -14.43 -12.76 5.36
N GLN A 163 -15.33 -13.16 4.45
CA GLN A 163 -14.95 -13.80 3.19
C GLN A 163 -14.15 -12.84 2.28
N ILE A 164 -14.54 -11.57 2.20
CA ILE A 164 -13.79 -10.56 1.46
C ILE A 164 -12.36 -10.47 2.01
N LEU A 165 -12.19 -10.40 3.34
CA LEU A 165 -10.88 -10.37 3.98
C LEU A 165 -10.04 -11.61 3.67
N GLN A 166 -10.67 -12.80 3.66
CA GLN A 166 -9.99 -14.05 3.30
C GLN A 166 -9.59 -14.11 1.82
N ASP A 167 -10.41 -13.56 0.94
CA ASP A 167 -10.10 -13.50 -0.49
C ASP A 167 -8.98 -12.50 -0.76
N LEU A 168 -8.96 -11.37 -0.06
CA LEU A 168 -7.84 -10.42 -0.10
C LEU A 168 -6.51 -11.07 0.32
N ALA A 169 -6.55 -11.92 1.36
CA ALA A 169 -5.38 -12.64 1.83
C ALA A 169 -4.78 -13.60 0.77
N LYS A 170 -5.55 -13.98 -0.24
CA LYS A 170 -5.13 -14.84 -1.34
C LYS A 170 -4.80 -14.06 -2.62
N SER A 171 -5.05 -12.76 -2.62
CA SER A 171 -4.84 -11.90 -3.77
C SER A 171 -3.46 -11.25 -3.74
N ASP A 172 -3.00 -10.78 -4.90
CA ASP A 172 -1.72 -10.07 -5.05
C ASP A 172 -1.83 -8.58 -4.68
N ILE A 173 -2.83 -8.19 -3.88
CA ILE A 173 -3.12 -6.78 -3.56
C ILE A 173 -1.93 -6.08 -2.91
N LEU A 174 -1.17 -6.77 -2.07
CA LEU A 174 0.01 -6.20 -1.42
C LEU A 174 1.15 -5.96 -2.41
N GLU A 175 1.32 -6.84 -3.38
CA GLU A 175 2.32 -6.64 -4.42
C GLU A 175 1.96 -5.47 -5.33
N TYR A 176 0.69 -5.36 -5.72
CA TYR A 176 0.20 -4.18 -6.45
C TYR A 176 0.37 -2.89 -5.64
N ALA A 177 0.15 -2.94 -4.32
CA ALA A 177 0.36 -1.80 -3.44
C ALA A 177 1.83 -1.38 -3.38
N ARG A 178 2.78 -2.34 -3.36
CA ARG A 178 4.22 -2.08 -3.41
C ARG A 178 4.64 -1.45 -4.74
N ILE A 179 4.18 -2.02 -5.85
CA ILE A 179 4.43 -1.47 -7.19
C ILE A 179 3.88 -0.05 -7.28
N SER A 180 2.68 0.20 -6.79
CA SER A 180 2.05 1.52 -6.80
C SER A 180 2.80 2.52 -5.91
N ALA A 181 3.29 2.11 -4.74
CA ALA A 181 4.14 2.92 -3.89
C ALA A 181 5.43 3.33 -4.59
N THR A 182 6.09 2.38 -5.25
CA THR A 182 7.30 2.64 -6.03
C THR A 182 7.03 3.64 -7.15
N ARG A 183 5.96 3.46 -7.92
CA ARG A 183 5.56 4.39 -9.00
C ARG A 183 5.25 5.80 -8.50
N THR A 184 4.79 5.93 -7.27
CA THR A 184 4.50 7.24 -6.67
C THR A 184 5.76 7.92 -6.17
N LEU A 185 6.70 7.17 -5.58
CA LEU A 185 7.88 7.74 -4.94
C LEU A 185 9.02 8.04 -5.92
N VAL A 186 9.19 7.24 -6.98
CA VAL A 186 10.27 7.45 -7.97
C VAL A 186 10.25 8.86 -8.58
N PRO A 187 9.12 9.39 -9.07
CA PRO A 187 9.07 10.76 -9.59
C PRO A 187 9.42 11.83 -8.54
N MET A 188 9.07 11.60 -7.27
CA MET A 188 9.41 12.54 -6.18
C MET A 188 10.93 12.58 -5.96
N LEU A 189 11.60 11.42 -6.02
CA LEU A 189 13.05 11.33 -5.92
C LEU A 189 13.77 11.94 -7.13
N GLN A 190 13.20 11.80 -8.31
CA GLN A 190 13.69 12.43 -9.53
C GLN A 190 13.67 13.97 -9.41
N GLN A 191 12.63 14.55 -8.80
CA GLN A 191 12.55 15.98 -8.52
C GLN A 191 13.63 16.46 -7.53
N LEU A 192 14.16 15.56 -6.70
CA LEU A 192 15.28 15.82 -5.80
C LEU A 192 16.65 15.64 -6.46
N GLY A 193 16.67 15.32 -7.77
CA GLY A 193 17.89 15.22 -8.56
C GLY A 193 18.47 13.81 -8.72
N TYR A 194 17.75 12.77 -8.29
CA TYR A 194 18.17 11.39 -8.53
C TYR A 194 17.72 10.92 -9.92
N GLU A 195 18.55 10.19 -10.62
CA GLU A 195 18.17 9.51 -11.86
C GLU A 195 17.45 8.18 -11.52
N GLU A 196 16.45 7.79 -12.30
CA GLU A 196 15.65 6.58 -12.06
C GLU A 196 16.51 5.32 -11.89
N LYS A 197 17.55 5.18 -12.71
CA LYS A 197 18.49 4.04 -12.64
C LYS A 197 19.28 3.96 -11.33
N ASP A 198 19.37 5.08 -10.60
CA ASP A 198 20.10 5.20 -9.34
C ASP A 198 19.18 5.08 -8.11
N ILE A 199 17.87 4.91 -8.34
CA ILE A 199 16.86 4.77 -7.28
C ILE A 199 16.53 3.29 -7.10
N THR A 200 16.65 2.80 -5.87
CA THR A 200 16.21 1.46 -5.48
C THR A 200 15.21 1.58 -4.34
N ILE A 201 14.03 0.99 -4.49
CA ILE A 201 13.02 0.93 -3.43
C ILE A 201 12.86 -0.53 -3.02
N THR A 202 13.00 -0.79 -1.72
CA THR A 202 12.83 -2.10 -1.10
C THR A 202 11.78 -2.03 -0.01
N PHE A 203 11.27 -3.18 0.42
CA PHE A 203 10.29 -3.28 1.52
C PHE A 203 10.84 -4.09 2.67
N SER A 204 10.41 -3.77 3.89
CA SER A 204 11.03 -4.24 5.12
C SER A 204 10.97 -5.75 5.33
N ASN A 205 9.98 -6.48 4.77
CA ASN A 205 9.82 -7.92 4.91
C ASN A 205 9.23 -8.55 3.64
N ASN A 206 9.57 -9.82 3.39
CA ASN A 206 8.83 -10.65 2.45
C ASN A 206 7.50 -11.04 3.09
N LEU A 207 6.43 -10.33 2.70
CA LEU A 207 5.07 -10.64 3.14
C LEU A 207 4.59 -11.95 2.55
N GLN A 208 4.01 -12.78 3.41
CA GLN A 208 3.30 -13.97 3.00
C GLN A 208 1.78 -13.74 3.13
N PRO A 209 0.94 -14.47 2.39
CA PRO A 209 -0.52 -14.34 2.48
C PRO A 209 -1.07 -14.46 3.90
N LYS A 210 -0.40 -15.22 4.78
CA LYS A 210 -0.78 -15.37 6.19
C LYS A 210 -0.60 -14.09 7.03
N ASP A 211 0.20 -13.14 6.56
CA ASP A 211 0.49 -11.89 7.29
C ASP A 211 -0.58 -10.81 7.00
N ILE A 212 -1.37 -10.97 5.93
CA ILE A 212 -2.37 -9.99 5.49
C ILE A 212 -3.38 -9.64 6.60
N PRO A 213 -3.92 -10.60 7.39
CA PRO A 213 -4.85 -10.25 8.46
C PRO A 213 -4.29 -9.29 9.51
N GLN A 214 -2.96 -9.25 9.68
CA GLN A 214 -2.28 -8.35 10.61
C GLN A 214 -2.07 -6.95 10.02
N LEU A 215 -2.07 -6.85 8.68
CA LEU A 215 -1.91 -5.60 7.95
C LEU A 215 -3.24 -4.90 7.66
N ILE A 216 -4.35 -5.52 8.02
CA ILE A 216 -5.68 -4.94 7.88
C ILE A 216 -5.99 -4.12 9.12
N ASP A 217 -6.07 -2.80 8.94
CA ASP A 217 -6.58 -1.92 9.97
C ASP A 217 -8.03 -2.25 10.26
N LYS A 218 -8.30 -2.64 11.51
CA LYS A 218 -9.65 -2.90 12.01
C LYS A 218 -10.44 -1.63 12.28
N THR A 219 -9.82 -0.48 12.11
CA THR A 219 -10.47 0.81 12.28
C THR A 219 -11.33 1.06 11.05
N ASN A 220 -12.61 0.77 11.15
CA ASN A 220 -13.60 1.27 10.20
C ASN A 220 -13.53 2.80 10.28
N GLU A 221 -12.95 3.47 9.30
CA GLU A 221 -13.24 4.87 9.07
C GLU A 221 -14.72 4.91 8.64
N HIS A 222 -15.61 5.02 9.61
CA HIS A 222 -16.99 5.37 9.34
C HIS A 222 -16.94 6.76 8.73
N GLY A 223 -17.08 6.81 7.40
CA GLY A 223 -17.33 8.06 6.70
C GLY A 223 -18.56 8.70 7.32
N ARG A 224 -18.36 9.85 7.94
CA ARG A 224 -19.41 10.85 8.18
C ARG A 224 -19.72 11.56 6.90
#